data_33846b05d565a1fe6f70e859eee17f09
#
_entry.id   33846b05d565a1fe6f70e859eee17f09
#
_cell.length_a   1.000
_cell.length_b   1.000
_cell.length_c   1.000
_cell.angle_alpha   90.00
_cell.angle_beta   90.00
_cell.angle_gamma   90.00
#
_symmetry.space_group_name_H-M   'P 1'
#
loop_
_entity.id
_entity.type
_entity.pdbx_description
1 polymer ?
#
loop_
_entity_poly.entity_id
_entity_poly.type
_entity_poly.pdbx_seq_one_letter_code
_entity_poly.pdbx_strand_id
1 'polypeptide(L)'
;MHLGRTDRAAAALCLAVLLIPGRARAAESLAVDPADPRFAARPELVAKLAATPHGYFRFVNAAFAAEACRLFSADSGRLPDVNLHGDAHVEQYAVTNLGRGLSDFDDCTRGKAVIDLVRFSASLLLAAREKGWAKEERRFVDEFLRGYRDALGGGKLSIPMPQVATRAREGFRWDRPASLRQANRLIDQAPLPSDAFADGVARFEELVRFGRELPDTFFRVKRVGALTMGVGSALDEKYLMILEGPTAAPGDDLVVEAKQIRDLAGNPCIRTDVGASRVLDGQRLIAYEPFAYAAVVAHGGKYFWMHDWTDDYQEASIDSAIRSPKDLRQVAYDVGVQMGRAHPKRPDGSPDRALERASLAALNTTEGRVRAASRELAARVEAAWAAFREAAAVGNKEAGDRE
;
A
#
# COMPACT_ATOMS: atom_id res chain seq x y z
N MET A 1 38.90 -32.11 65.60
CA MET A 1 38.49 -30.70 65.88
C MET A 1 38.94 -29.87 64.69
N HIS A 2 38.05 -29.11 64.13
CA HIS A 2 38.07 -28.06 63.14
C HIS A 2 37.53 -28.41 61.75
N LEU A 3 36.40 -27.81 61.51
CA LEU A 3 35.56 -27.73 60.36
C LEU A 3 36.21 -26.87 59.25
N GLY A 4 36.22 -27.36 58.04
CA GLY A 4 36.57 -26.60 56.83
C GLY A 4 35.31 -26.12 56.10
N ARG A 5 35.27 -24.82 55.85
CA ARG A 5 34.24 -24.13 55.09
C ARG A 5 34.37 -24.46 53.58
N THR A 6 33.26 -24.82 52.98
CA THR A 6 33.14 -24.94 51.53
C THR A 6 32.66 -23.60 50.95
N ASP A 7 33.53 -22.96 50.17
CA ASP A 7 33.16 -21.81 49.33
C ASP A 7 32.50 -22.29 48.05
N ARG A 8 31.19 -21.92 47.86
CA ARG A 8 30.48 -22.07 46.60
C ARG A 8 30.71 -20.82 45.75
N ALA A 9 31.56 -20.95 44.74
CA ALA A 9 31.69 -19.95 43.68
C ALA A 9 30.48 -20.03 42.76
N ALA A 10 29.66 -18.99 42.76
CA ALA A 10 28.57 -18.80 41.79
C ALA A 10 29.17 -18.34 40.45
N ALA A 11 29.16 -19.21 39.46
CA ALA A 11 29.52 -18.84 38.09
C ALA A 11 28.39 -18.04 37.47
N ALA A 12 28.55 -16.73 37.35
CA ALA A 12 27.68 -15.85 36.56
C ALA A 12 27.93 -16.12 35.06
N LEU A 13 26.97 -16.75 34.41
CA LEU A 13 26.98 -16.97 32.96
C LEU A 13 26.60 -15.64 32.27
N CYS A 14 27.59 -14.84 31.90
CA CYS A 14 27.41 -13.70 31.00
C CYS A 14 27.05 -14.22 29.61
N LEU A 15 25.76 -14.14 29.23
CA LEU A 15 25.30 -14.37 27.85
C LEU A 15 25.78 -13.17 27.03
N ALA A 16 26.94 -13.27 26.39
CA ALA A 16 27.38 -12.32 25.38
C ALA A 16 26.51 -12.50 24.15
N VAL A 17 25.51 -11.61 23.97
CA VAL A 17 24.77 -11.46 22.71
C VAL A 17 25.77 -10.93 21.69
N LEU A 18 26.32 -11.81 20.87
CA LEU A 18 27.08 -11.45 19.68
C LEU A 18 26.17 -10.68 18.72
N LEU A 19 26.21 -9.36 18.81
CA LEU A 19 25.64 -8.46 17.81
C LEU A 19 26.42 -8.68 16.49
N ILE A 20 25.82 -9.44 15.57
CA ILE A 20 26.33 -9.61 14.21
C ILE A 20 26.19 -8.24 13.52
N PRO A 21 27.30 -7.58 13.07
CA PRO A 21 27.28 -6.21 12.55
C PRO A 21 26.31 -6.00 11.36
N GLY A 22 26.01 -7.05 10.60
CA GLY A 22 25.04 -7.01 9.50
C GLY A 22 23.58 -6.91 9.93
N ARG A 23 23.21 -7.40 11.14
CA ARG A 23 21.84 -7.32 11.65
C ARG A 23 21.49 -5.93 12.22
N ALA A 24 22.44 -5.26 12.85
CA ALA A 24 22.25 -3.90 13.36
C ALA A 24 22.01 -2.91 12.20
N ARG A 25 22.87 -2.94 11.18
CA ARG A 25 22.74 -2.09 9.98
C ARG A 25 21.43 -2.33 9.19
N ALA A 26 20.95 -3.55 9.20
CA ALA A 26 19.74 -3.95 8.49
C ALA A 26 18.44 -3.51 9.22
N ALA A 27 18.47 -3.38 10.56
CA ALA A 27 17.35 -2.80 11.32
C ALA A 27 17.29 -1.27 11.14
N GLU A 28 18.43 -0.61 11.00
CA GLU A 28 18.52 0.85 10.79
C GLU A 28 17.83 1.33 9.50
N SER A 29 17.82 0.53 8.43
CA SER A 29 17.25 0.94 7.14
C SER A 29 15.71 1.08 7.14
N LEU A 30 15.01 0.41 8.07
CA LEU A 30 13.56 0.54 8.26
C LEU A 30 13.20 1.45 9.44
N ALA A 31 14.19 2.04 10.12
CA ALA A 31 13.96 2.91 11.26
C ALA A 31 13.38 4.26 10.80
N VAL A 32 12.43 4.76 11.58
CA VAL A 32 11.85 6.09 11.46
C VAL A 32 12.08 6.79 12.79
N ASP A 33 12.57 8.02 12.74
CA ASP A 33 12.73 8.85 13.93
C ASP A 33 11.40 9.60 14.20
N PRO A 34 10.72 9.37 15.35
CA PRO A 34 9.50 10.09 15.68
C PRO A 34 9.76 11.58 15.95
N ALA A 35 11.01 12.00 16.20
CA ALA A 35 11.39 13.39 16.37
C ALA A 35 11.72 14.10 15.03
N ASP A 36 11.58 13.42 13.87
CA ASP A 36 11.77 14.04 12.56
C ASP A 36 10.85 15.28 12.44
N PRO A 37 11.39 16.46 12.04
CA PRO A 37 10.62 17.69 11.91
C PRO A 37 9.35 17.56 11.04
N ARG A 38 9.31 16.62 10.11
CA ARG A 38 8.14 16.33 9.27
C ARG A 38 6.91 15.87 10.07
N PHE A 39 7.12 15.35 11.28
CA PHE A 39 6.04 14.92 12.19
C PHE A 39 5.59 16.02 13.16
N ALA A 40 6.34 17.11 13.30
CA ALA A 40 6.05 18.17 14.30
C ALA A 40 4.62 18.73 14.21
N ALA A 41 4.11 18.89 12.99
CA ALA A 41 2.74 19.34 12.74
C ALA A 41 1.71 18.20 12.58
N ARG A 42 2.09 16.95 12.88
CA ARG A 42 1.27 15.76 12.59
C ARG A 42 1.33 14.71 13.71
N PRO A 43 1.02 15.07 14.96
CA PRO A 43 1.05 14.13 16.08
C PRO A 43 0.11 12.94 15.88
N GLU A 44 -1.01 13.13 15.16
CA GLU A 44 -1.93 12.06 14.82
C GLU A 44 -1.32 11.01 13.89
N LEU A 45 -0.35 11.40 13.03
CA LEU A 45 0.40 10.45 12.20
C LEU A 45 1.34 9.62 13.06
N VAL A 46 2.08 10.24 13.99
CA VAL A 46 2.93 9.52 14.95
C VAL A 46 2.11 8.50 15.74
N ALA A 47 0.92 8.89 16.23
CA ALA A 47 0.02 7.99 16.93
C ALA A 47 -0.44 6.81 16.06
N LYS A 48 -0.79 7.05 14.78
CA LYS A 48 -1.16 5.99 13.83
C LYS A 48 -0.01 5.03 13.55
N LEU A 49 1.23 5.54 13.39
CA LEU A 49 2.42 4.72 13.17
C LEU A 49 2.78 3.88 14.39
N ALA A 50 2.59 4.42 15.59
CA ALA A 50 2.83 3.72 16.84
C ALA A 50 1.76 2.66 17.18
N ALA A 51 0.58 2.73 16.57
CA ALA A 51 -0.57 1.88 16.91
C ALA A 51 -0.32 0.40 16.60
N THR A 52 0.11 0.07 15.38
CA THR A 52 0.32 -1.32 14.94
C THR A 52 1.56 -1.48 14.07
N PRO A 53 2.18 -2.69 14.07
CA PRO A 53 3.27 -3.01 13.14
C PRO A 53 2.85 -2.87 11.68
N HIS A 54 1.61 -3.20 11.33
CA HIS A 54 1.10 -3.08 9.96
C HIS A 54 0.94 -1.61 9.55
N GLY A 55 0.47 -0.74 10.44
CA GLY A 55 0.42 0.71 10.20
C GLY A 55 1.81 1.30 9.92
N TYR A 56 2.80 0.92 10.73
CA TYR A 56 4.21 1.31 10.51
C TYR A 56 4.76 0.77 9.19
N PHE A 57 4.47 -0.49 8.85
CA PHE A 57 4.86 -1.14 7.61
C PHE A 57 4.39 -0.37 6.37
N ARG A 58 3.17 0.17 6.37
CA ARG A 58 2.63 0.98 5.27
C ARG A 58 3.49 2.23 5.03
N PHE A 59 3.93 2.88 6.09
CA PHE A 59 4.73 4.11 6.00
C PHE A 59 6.14 3.87 5.43
N VAL A 60 6.79 2.75 5.78
CA VAL A 60 8.16 2.45 5.35
C VAL A 60 8.25 1.77 3.98
N ASN A 61 7.28 1.97 3.07
CA ASN A 61 7.19 1.28 1.80
C ASN A 61 8.47 1.35 0.97
N ALA A 62 9.00 2.55 0.72
CA ALA A 62 10.20 2.74 -0.11
C ALA A 62 11.42 2.03 0.48
N ALA A 63 11.63 2.15 1.80
CA ALA A 63 12.73 1.47 2.50
C ALA A 63 12.56 -0.05 2.47
N PHE A 64 11.34 -0.55 2.66
CA PHE A 64 11.03 -1.97 2.57
C PHE A 64 11.31 -2.53 1.16
N ALA A 65 10.88 -1.83 0.12
CA ALA A 65 11.12 -2.22 -1.27
C ALA A 65 12.63 -2.25 -1.60
N ALA A 66 13.42 -1.29 -1.08
CA ALA A 66 14.87 -1.28 -1.23
C ALA A 66 15.53 -2.50 -0.56
N GLU A 67 15.09 -2.85 0.65
CA GLU A 67 15.59 -4.03 1.35
C GLU A 67 15.16 -5.35 0.69
N ALA A 68 13.94 -5.44 0.19
CA ALA A 68 13.50 -6.59 -0.61
C ALA A 68 14.38 -6.74 -1.85
N CYS A 69 14.65 -5.65 -2.58
CA CYS A 69 15.57 -5.66 -3.72
C CYS A 69 16.97 -6.13 -3.33
N ARG A 70 17.53 -5.63 -2.24
CA ARG A 70 18.85 -6.02 -1.75
C ARG A 70 18.96 -7.52 -1.48
N LEU A 71 17.94 -8.14 -0.90
CA LEU A 71 17.90 -9.58 -0.65
C LEU A 71 17.88 -10.42 -1.93
N PHE A 72 17.48 -9.84 -3.07
CA PHE A 72 17.45 -10.51 -4.38
C PHE A 72 18.45 -9.97 -5.38
N SER A 73 19.43 -9.16 -4.94
CA SER A 73 20.41 -8.51 -5.83
C SER A 73 21.18 -9.49 -6.70
N ALA A 74 21.55 -10.67 -6.18
CA ALA A 74 22.25 -11.71 -6.93
C ALA A 74 21.43 -12.33 -8.07
N ASP A 75 20.10 -12.21 -8.03
CA ASP A 75 19.19 -12.76 -9.06
C ASP A 75 18.58 -11.68 -9.95
N SER A 76 18.82 -10.40 -9.66
CA SER A 76 18.14 -9.29 -10.34
C SER A 76 18.23 -9.36 -11.87
N GLY A 77 19.36 -9.81 -12.42
CA GLY A 77 19.54 -10.00 -13.87
C GLY A 77 18.77 -11.18 -14.47
N ARG A 78 18.25 -12.11 -13.65
CA ARG A 78 17.48 -13.29 -14.10
C ARG A 78 15.98 -13.12 -13.89
N LEU A 79 15.56 -12.18 -13.06
CA LEU A 79 14.16 -11.90 -12.80
C LEU A 79 13.59 -11.01 -13.90
N PRO A 80 12.44 -11.35 -14.49
CA PRO A 80 11.79 -10.50 -15.47
C PRO A 80 11.27 -9.21 -14.85
N ASP A 81 11.19 -8.15 -15.65
CA ASP A 81 10.48 -6.93 -15.28
C ASP A 81 9.01 -7.09 -15.58
N VAL A 82 8.17 -6.82 -14.60
CA VAL A 82 6.72 -6.94 -14.65
C VAL A 82 6.05 -5.62 -14.27
N ASN A 83 4.73 -5.55 -14.41
CA ASN A 83 3.96 -4.42 -13.89
C ASN A 83 3.81 -4.59 -12.37
N LEU A 84 4.34 -3.67 -11.59
CA LEU A 84 4.29 -3.71 -10.12
C LEU A 84 3.17 -2.85 -9.57
N HIS A 85 2.51 -3.32 -8.51
CA HIS A 85 1.69 -2.49 -7.65
C HIS A 85 2.54 -1.52 -6.81
N GLY A 86 3.68 -1.99 -6.32
CA GLY A 86 4.69 -1.20 -5.60
C GLY A 86 4.41 -1.00 -4.12
N ASP A 87 3.14 -1.06 -3.68
CA ASP A 87 2.73 -0.98 -2.26
C ASP A 87 1.68 -2.03 -1.90
N ALA A 88 1.84 -3.25 -2.37
CA ALA A 88 0.88 -4.32 -2.12
C ALA A 88 0.84 -4.74 -0.64
N HIS A 89 -0.30 -4.57 0.02
CA HIS A 89 -0.54 -5.04 1.39
C HIS A 89 -2.02 -5.35 1.64
N VAL A 90 -2.34 -6.04 2.75
CA VAL A 90 -3.70 -6.53 3.04
C VAL A 90 -4.74 -5.41 3.03
N GLU A 91 -4.45 -4.26 3.62
CA GLU A 91 -5.38 -3.13 3.68
C GLU A 91 -5.50 -2.31 2.39
N GLN A 92 -4.70 -2.64 1.33
CA GLN A 92 -4.95 -2.17 -0.03
C GLN A 92 -6.01 -3.01 -0.76
N TYR A 93 -6.46 -4.11 -0.16
CA TYR A 93 -7.56 -4.88 -0.73
C TYR A 93 -8.87 -4.12 -0.49
N ALA A 94 -9.41 -3.57 -1.55
CA ALA A 94 -10.66 -2.83 -1.54
C ALA A 94 -11.77 -3.58 -2.28
N VAL A 95 -12.99 -3.23 -1.96
CA VAL A 95 -14.21 -3.77 -2.56
C VAL A 95 -15.08 -2.60 -2.99
N THR A 96 -15.55 -2.68 -4.24
CA THR A 96 -16.59 -1.81 -4.77
C THR A 96 -17.80 -2.67 -5.16
N ASN A 97 -18.87 -2.03 -5.60
CA ASN A 97 -20.04 -2.73 -6.16
C ASN A 97 -19.70 -3.53 -7.43
N LEU A 98 -18.75 -3.08 -8.24
CA LEU A 98 -18.36 -3.74 -9.50
C LEU A 98 -17.10 -4.61 -9.36
N GLY A 99 -16.13 -4.14 -8.58
CA GLY A 99 -14.81 -4.75 -8.47
C GLY A 99 -14.40 -5.12 -7.04
N ARG A 100 -13.24 -5.73 -6.93
CA ARG A 100 -12.52 -5.99 -5.68
C ARG A 100 -11.04 -6.22 -5.99
N GLY A 101 -10.17 -6.07 -5.03
CA GLY A 101 -8.74 -6.35 -5.19
C GLY A 101 -7.87 -5.20 -4.69
N LEU A 102 -6.60 -5.23 -5.03
CA LEU A 102 -5.68 -4.15 -4.67
C LEU A 102 -6.13 -2.84 -5.31
N SER A 103 -6.07 -1.80 -4.52
CA SER A 103 -6.36 -0.40 -4.86
C SER A 103 -5.13 0.47 -4.55
N ASP A 104 -5.24 1.78 -4.76
CA ASP A 104 -4.17 2.76 -4.46
C ASP A 104 -2.91 2.52 -5.31
N PHE A 105 -2.92 3.05 -6.53
CA PHE A 105 -1.92 2.77 -7.57
C PHE A 105 -0.80 3.82 -7.65
N ASP A 106 -0.64 4.70 -6.66
CA ASP A 106 0.34 5.79 -6.67
C ASP A 106 1.81 5.32 -6.68
N ASP A 107 2.10 4.13 -6.16
CA ASP A 107 3.42 3.50 -6.20
C ASP A 107 3.61 2.50 -7.36
N CYS A 108 2.59 2.36 -8.25
CA CYS A 108 2.70 1.46 -9.41
C CYS A 108 3.86 1.85 -10.33
N THR A 109 4.52 0.83 -10.86
CA THR A 109 5.68 0.99 -11.75
C THR A 109 5.97 -0.30 -12.50
N ARG A 110 7.15 -0.41 -13.11
CA ARG A 110 7.69 -1.66 -13.64
C ARG A 110 8.96 -2.06 -12.88
N GLY A 111 9.16 -3.35 -12.72
CA GLY A 111 10.35 -3.85 -12.02
C GLY A 111 10.24 -5.33 -11.67
N LYS A 112 11.04 -5.77 -10.72
CA LYS A 112 11.15 -7.18 -10.34
C LYS A 112 9.97 -7.62 -9.47
N ALA A 113 9.27 -8.67 -9.87
CA ALA A 113 8.08 -9.20 -9.16
C ALA A 113 8.30 -9.45 -7.67
N VAL A 114 9.55 -9.70 -7.25
CA VAL A 114 9.89 -9.94 -5.83
C VAL A 114 9.54 -8.77 -4.91
N ILE A 115 9.47 -7.53 -5.43
CA ILE A 115 9.02 -6.35 -4.66
C ILE A 115 7.61 -6.61 -4.13
N ASP A 116 6.65 -6.87 -5.00
CA ASP A 116 5.26 -7.10 -4.62
C ASP A 116 5.07 -8.44 -3.88
N LEU A 117 5.75 -9.51 -4.35
CA LEU A 117 5.61 -10.83 -3.74
C LEU A 117 6.09 -10.86 -2.29
N VAL A 118 7.23 -10.22 -2.00
CA VAL A 118 7.76 -10.13 -0.64
C VAL A 118 6.92 -9.20 0.21
N ARG A 119 6.51 -8.05 -0.35
CA ARG A 119 5.75 -7.06 0.40
C ARG A 119 4.37 -7.58 0.79
N PHE A 120 3.60 -8.14 -0.14
CA PHE A 120 2.29 -8.70 0.19
C PHE A 120 2.40 -9.88 1.15
N SER A 121 3.39 -10.78 0.94
CA SER A 121 3.64 -11.88 1.88
C SER A 121 3.99 -11.38 3.28
N ALA A 122 4.83 -10.34 3.43
CA ALA A 122 5.15 -9.76 4.73
C ALA A 122 3.92 -9.13 5.39
N SER A 123 3.05 -8.45 4.63
CA SER A 123 1.81 -7.90 5.16
C SER A 123 0.85 -8.98 5.69
N LEU A 124 0.79 -10.15 5.04
CA LEU A 124 0.03 -11.30 5.53
C LEU A 124 0.57 -11.83 6.87
N LEU A 125 1.92 -11.86 7.04
CA LEU A 125 2.55 -12.28 8.29
C LEU A 125 2.23 -11.30 9.42
N LEU A 126 2.37 -9.98 9.16
CA LEU A 126 2.04 -8.94 10.14
C LEU A 126 0.55 -9.00 10.54
N ALA A 127 -0.36 -9.07 9.55
CA ALA A 127 -1.78 -9.19 9.81
C ALA A 127 -2.13 -10.46 10.63
N ALA A 128 -1.48 -11.58 10.32
CA ALA A 128 -1.68 -12.82 11.08
C ALA A 128 -1.25 -12.69 12.53
N ARG A 129 -0.15 -12.00 12.80
CA ARG A 129 0.36 -11.75 14.17
C ARG A 129 -0.55 -10.82 14.93
N GLU A 130 -0.97 -9.72 14.34
CA GLU A 130 -1.94 -8.77 14.94
C GLU A 130 -3.25 -9.46 15.32
N LYS A 131 -3.72 -10.41 14.50
CA LYS A 131 -4.94 -11.20 14.77
C LYS A 131 -4.73 -12.40 15.70
N GLY A 132 -3.50 -12.66 16.18
CA GLY A 132 -3.18 -13.83 17.01
C GLY A 132 -3.16 -15.17 16.25
N TRP A 133 -3.04 -15.15 14.90
CA TRP A 133 -3.02 -16.33 14.03
C TRP A 133 -1.62 -16.73 13.57
N ALA A 134 -0.59 -16.45 14.34
CA ALA A 134 0.81 -16.72 14.02
C ALA A 134 1.07 -18.19 13.62
N LYS A 135 0.32 -19.14 14.16
CA LYS A 135 0.43 -20.57 13.80
C LYS A 135 0.00 -20.87 12.35
N GLU A 136 -0.76 -19.98 11.72
CA GLU A 136 -1.24 -20.13 10.34
C GLU A 136 -0.49 -19.29 9.32
N GLU A 137 0.50 -18.48 9.73
CA GLU A 137 1.26 -17.56 8.87
C GLU A 137 1.68 -18.19 7.54
N ARG A 138 2.26 -19.40 7.61
CA ARG A 138 2.72 -20.12 6.43
C ARG A 138 1.60 -20.35 5.43
N ARG A 139 0.40 -20.72 5.91
CA ARG A 139 -0.75 -21.02 5.05
C ARG A 139 -1.23 -19.79 4.28
N PHE A 140 -1.18 -18.60 4.89
CA PHE A 140 -1.58 -17.37 4.21
C PHE A 140 -0.64 -17.04 3.04
N VAL A 141 0.67 -17.16 3.27
CA VAL A 141 1.67 -16.95 2.21
C VAL A 141 1.57 -18.06 1.14
N ASP A 142 1.33 -19.31 1.54
CA ASP A 142 1.12 -20.43 0.61
C ASP A 142 -0.09 -20.18 -0.31
N GLU A 143 -1.21 -19.69 0.23
CA GLU A 143 -2.40 -19.36 -0.55
C GLU A 143 -2.15 -18.20 -1.54
N PHE A 144 -1.45 -17.16 -1.12
CA PHE A 144 -1.08 -16.06 -1.99
C PHE A 144 -0.21 -16.53 -3.17
N LEU A 145 0.88 -17.25 -2.88
CA LEU A 145 1.79 -17.74 -3.92
C LEU A 145 1.12 -18.81 -4.81
N ARG A 146 0.17 -19.58 -4.27
CA ARG A 146 -0.67 -20.49 -5.05
C ARG A 146 -1.53 -19.72 -6.04
N GLY A 147 -2.26 -18.69 -5.60
CA GLY A 147 -3.06 -17.84 -6.48
C GLY A 147 -2.24 -17.20 -7.61
N TYR A 148 -1.05 -16.70 -7.27
CA TYR A 148 -0.12 -16.13 -8.23
C TYR A 148 0.33 -17.16 -9.28
N ARG A 149 0.72 -18.37 -8.84
CA ARG A 149 1.09 -19.48 -9.73
C ARG A 149 -0.06 -19.93 -10.61
N ASP A 150 -1.25 -20.12 -10.04
CA ASP A 150 -2.43 -20.57 -10.77
C ASP A 150 -2.76 -19.58 -11.92
N ALA A 151 -2.64 -18.28 -11.64
CA ALA A 151 -2.88 -17.25 -12.66
C ALA A 151 -1.85 -17.24 -13.78
N LEU A 152 -0.56 -17.44 -13.47
CA LEU A 152 0.51 -17.54 -14.48
C LEU A 152 0.40 -18.81 -15.32
N GLY A 153 -0.29 -19.84 -14.84
CA GLY A 153 -0.54 -21.08 -15.59
C GLY A 153 -1.52 -20.94 -16.76
N GLY A 154 -2.17 -19.79 -16.92
CA GLY A 154 -2.95 -19.42 -18.13
C GLY A 154 -4.29 -20.15 -18.30
N GLY A 155 -4.77 -20.88 -17.31
CA GLY A 155 -6.06 -21.58 -17.33
C GLY A 155 -7.27 -20.68 -17.02
N LYS A 156 -8.49 -21.18 -17.31
CA LYS A 156 -9.72 -20.59 -16.78
C LYS A 156 -9.76 -20.84 -15.27
N LEU A 157 -9.55 -19.78 -14.47
CA LEU A 157 -9.66 -19.86 -13.03
C LEU A 157 -11.08 -19.47 -12.59
N SER A 158 -11.73 -20.36 -11.84
CA SER A 158 -12.89 -20.00 -11.04
C SER A 158 -12.38 -19.39 -9.73
N ILE A 159 -12.55 -18.11 -9.55
CA ILE A 159 -12.11 -17.36 -8.36
C ILE A 159 -13.35 -17.14 -7.50
N PRO A 160 -13.52 -17.87 -6.39
CA PRO A 160 -14.65 -17.63 -5.49
C PRO A 160 -14.60 -16.21 -4.92
N MET A 161 -15.76 -15.58 -4.76
CA MET A 161 -15.85 -14.30 -4.08
C MET A 161 -15.38 -14.45 -2.64
N PRO A 162 -14.37 -13.70 -2.18
CA PRO A 162 -13.98 -13.69 -0.78
C PRO A 162 -15.12 -13.23 0.13
N GLN A 163 -15.26 -13.86 1.29
CA GLN A 163 -16.32 -13.50 2.24
C GLN A 163 -16.23 -12.02 2.70
N VAL A 164 -15.03 -11.49 2.76
CA VAL A 164 -14.81 -10.04 3.02
C VAL A 164 -15.53 -9.20 1.96
N ALA A 165 -15.38 -9.53 0.68
CA ALA A 165 -16.03 -8.80 -0.41
C ALA A 165 -17.56 -8.98 -0.41
N THR A 166 -18.04 -10.18 -0.09
CA THR A 166 -19.49 -10.42 0.05
C THR A 166 -20.08 -9.54 1.14
N ARG A 167 -19.49 -9.55 2.35
CA ARG A 167 -19.97 -8.73 3.47
C ARG A 167 -19.88 -7.22 3.21
N ALA A 168 -18.82 -6.76 2.54
CA ALA A 168 -18.70 -5.35 2.17
C ALA A 168 -19.87 -4.94 1.27
N ARG A 169 -20.15 -5.72 0.21
CA ARG A 169 -21.24 -5.43 -0.73
C ARG A 169 -22.63 -5.48 -0.11
N GLU A 170 -22.87 -6.35 0.86
CA GLU A 170 -24.10 -6.39 1.64
C GLU A 170 -24.35 -5.08 2.42
N GLY A 171 -23.27 -4.35 2.77
CA GLY A 171 -23.32 -3.05 3.43
C GLY A 171 -23.47 -1.85 2.49
N PHE A 172 -23.29 -2.02 1.19
CA PHE A 172 -23.36 -0.93 0.20
C PHE A 172 -24.81 -0.47 0.02
N ARG A 173 -24.98 0.84 -0.04
CA ARG A 173 -26.31 1.46 -0.07
C ARG A 173 -26.55 2.38 -1.25
N TRP A 174 -25.54 2.60 -2.11
CA TRP A 174 -25.60 3.52 -3.25
C TRP A 174 -26.09 4.93 -2.83
N ASP A 175 -25.60 5.38 -1.68
CA ASP A 175 -25.99 6.66 -1.11
C ASP A 175 -25.02 7.76 -1.56
N ARG A 176 -25.16 8.22 -2.82
CA ARG A 176 -24.40 9.33 -3.37
C ARG A 176 -24.44 10.57 -2.48
N PRO A 177 -25.61 11.01 -1.94
CA PRO A 177 -25.66 12.10 -0.98
C PRO A 177 -24.78 11.88 0.27
N ALA A 178 -24.66 10.64 0.77
CA ALA A 178 -23.79 10.35 1.91
C ALA A 178 -22.31 10.51 1.54
N SER A 179 -21.90 10.01 0.37
CA SER A 179 -20.52 10.17 -0.15
C SER A 179 -20.17 11.66 -0.31
N LEU A 180 -21.05 12.45 -0.89
CA LEU A 180 -20.86 13.91 -1.03
C LEU A 180 -20.81 14.62 0.33
N ARG A 181 -21.62 14.23 1.31
CA ARG A 181 -21.54 14.77 2.68
C ARG A 181 -20.20 14.43 3.34
N GLN A 182 -19.68 13.22 3.11
CA GLN A 182 -18.37 12.82 3.62
C GLN A 182 -17.25 13.66 3.00
N ALA A 183 -17.23 13.81 1.69
CA ALA A 183 -16.26 14.65 0.97
C ALA A 183 -16.31 16.10 1.47
N ASN A 184 -17.50 16.67 1.64
CA ASN A 184 -17.68 18.02 2.18
C ASN A 184 -17.07 18.15 3.59
N ARG A 185 -17.33 17.18 4.49
CA ARG A 185 -16.73 17.20 5.85
C ARG A 185 -15.20 17.13 5.83
N LEU A 186 -14.61 16.39 4.90
CA LEU A 186 -13.16 16.34 4.75
C LEU A 186 -12.59 17.65 4.24
N ILE A 187 -13.24 18.29 3.28
CA ILE A 187 -12.88 19.62 2.78
C ILE A 187 -13.01 20.68 3.89
N ASP A 188 -14.05 20.60 4.73
CA ASP A 188 -14.27 21.53 5.86
C ASP A 188 -13.16 21.48 6.91
N GLN A 189 -12.40 20.39 7.00
CA GLN A 189 -11.26 20.27 7.93
C GLN A 189 -10.04 21.11 7.49
N ALA A 190 -9.84 21.29 6.17
CA ALA A 190 -8.73 22.07 5.62
C ALA A 190 -9.15 22.72 4.28
N PRO A 191 -10.10 23.68 4.32
CA PRO A 191 -10.63 24.30 3.10
C PRO A 191 -9.55 25.16 2.42
N LEU A 192 -9.61 25.19 1.09
CA LEU A 192 -8.73 25.99 0.24
C LEU A 192 -9.59 26.87 -0.69
N PRO A 193 -9.03 27.97 -1.24
CA PRO A 193 -9.66 28.72 -2.30
C PRO A 193 -10.04 27.82 -3.49
N SER A 194 -11.15 28.10 -4.16
CA SER A 194 -11.64 27.28 -5.27
C SER A 194 -10.68 27.21 -6.47
N ASP A 195 -9.78 28.16 -6.57
CA ASP A 195 -8.72 28.23 -7.59
C ASP A 195 -7.37 27.64 -7.16
N ALA A 196 -7.28 27.11 -5.94
CA ALA A 196 -6.01 26.57 -5.40
C ALA A 196 -5.36 25.45 -6.25
N PHE A 197 -6.15 24.77 -7.08
CA PHE A 197 -5.69 23.71 -7.98
C PHE A 197 -6.25 23.92 -9.42
N ALA A 198 -6.48 25.17 -9.83
CA ALA A 198 -7.22 25.48 -11.07
C ALA A 198 -6.51 24.98 -12.35
N ASP A 199 -5.19 25.17 -12.45
CA ASP A 199 -4.37 24.66 -13.57
C ASP A 199 -4.39 23.13 -13.68
N GLY A 200 -4.33 22.44 -12.53
CA GLY A 200 -4.45 20.98 -12.47
C GLY A 200 -5.82 20.51 -12.95
N VAL A 201 -6.91 21.16 -12.50
CA VAL A 201 -8.28 20.80 -12.93
C VAL A 201 -8.47 21.08 -14.42
N ALA A 202 -8.01 22.23 -14.92
CA ALA A 202 -8.10 22.55 -16.36
C ALA A 202 -7.40 21.49 -17.22
N ARG A 203 -6.22 21.06 -16.80
CA ARG A 203 -5.47 19.98 -17.50
C ARG A 203 -6.16 18.62 -17.37
N PHE A 204 -6.71 18.31 -16.20
CA PHE A 204 -7.50 17.10 -15.98
C PHE A 204 -8.71 17.07 -16.93
N GLU A 205 -9.45 18.15 -16.98
CA GLU A 205 -10.61 18.30 -17.85
C GLU A 205 -10.24 18.09 -19.33
N GLU A 206 -9.19 18.73 -19.82
CA GLU A 206 -8.68 18.55 -21.18
C GLU A 206 -8.40 17.08 -21.52
N LEU A 207 -7.73 16.37 -20.60
CA LEU A 207 -7.32 14.98 -20.81
C LEU A 207 -8.49 14.00 -20.75
N VAL A 208 -9.44 14.20 -19.83
CA VAL A 208 -10.56 13.26 -19.63
C VAL A 208 -11.75 13.54 -20.56
N ARG A 209 -11.85 14.75 -21.11
CA ARG A 209 -12.85 15.07 -22.15
C ARG A 209 -12.55 14.44 -23.50
N PHE A 210 -11.29 14.09 -23.76
CA PHE A 210 -10.90 13.56 -25.04
C PHE A 210 -11.75 12.34 -25.43
N GLY A 211 -12.48 12.46 -26.54
CA GLY A 211 -13.38 11.41 -27.03
C GLY A 211 -14.69 11.22 -26.24
N ARG A 212 -15.06 12.16 -25.36
CA ARG A 212 -16.30 12.14 -24.58
C ARG A 212 -17.12 13.40 -24.84
N GLU A 213 -18.44 13.24 -24.99
CA GLU A 213 -19.40 14.36 -25.03
C GLU A 213 -19.83 14.64 -23.58
N LEU A 214 -19.32 15.71 -22.99
CA LEU A 214 -19.64 16.15 -21.63
C LEU A 214 -20.14 17.60 -21.68
N PRO A 215 -21.08 18.02 -20.80
CA PRO A 215 -21.54 19.42 -20.69
C PRO A 215 -20.36 20.38 -20.45
N ASP A 216 -20.47 21.63 -20.90
CA ASP A 216 -19.39 22.62 -20.74
C ASP A 216 -19.06 22.93 -19.27
N THR A 217 -20.03 22.77 -18.36
CA THR A 217 -19.87 22.99 -16.92
C THR A 217 -19.31 21.76 -16.20
N PHE A 218 -19.23 20.61 -16.87
CA PHE A 218 -18.70 19.40 -16.28
C PHE A 218 -17.26 19.63 -15.84
N PHE A 219 -16.89 19.24 -14.63
CA PHE A 219 -15.64 19.52 -13.93
C PHE A 219 -15.44 20.95 -13.42
N ARG A 220 -16.44 21.86 -13.50
CA ARG A 220 -16.33 23.15 -12.84
C ARG A 220 -16.13 22.97 -11.34
N VAL A 221 -15.07 23.58 -10.79
CA VAL A 221 -14.73 23.48 -9.38
C VAL A 221 -15.80 24.14 -8.52
N LYS A 222 -16.38 23.40 -7.60
CA LYS A 222 -17.31 23.89 -6.57
C LYS A 222 -16.62 24.07 -5.23
N ARG A 223 -15.75 23.12 -4.83
CA ARG A 223 -15.03 23.16 -3.56
C ARG A 223 -13.67 22.48 -3.69
N VAL A 224 -12.68 22.95 -2.91
CA VAL A 224 -11.34 22.36 -2.79
C VAL A 224 -10.94 22.33 -1.32
N GLY A 225 -10.22 21.32 -0.89
CA GLY A 225 -9.57 21.24 0.41
C GLY A 225 -8.30 20.41 0.36
N ALA A 226 -7.38 20.64 1.28
CA ALA A 226 -6.23 19.78 1.48
C ALA A 226 -6.69 18.47 2.15
N LEU A 227 -6.20 17.31 1.65
CA LEU A 227 -6.56 16.00 2.17
C LEU A 227 -5.42 15.41 2.99
N THR A 228 -5.66 15.13 4.28
CA THR A 228 -4.64 14.60 5.20
C THR A 228 -4.82 13.11 5.50
N MET A 229 -5.58 12.38 4.69
CA MET A 229 -5.84 10.94 4.86
C MET A 229 -4.68 10.08 4.40
N GLY A 230 -4.67 8.82 4.89
CA GLY A 230 -3.69 7.80 4.55
C GLY A 230 -2.52 7.76 5.52
N VAL A 231 -1.72 6.70 5.44
CA VAL A 231 -0.50 6.48 6.23
C VAL A 231 0.73 6.43 5.32
N GLY A 232 0.70 5.62 4.28
CA GLY A 232 1.83 5.44 3.35
C GLY A 232 2.22 6.74 2.64
N SER A 233 1.24 7.49 2.18
CA SER A 233 1.39 8.78 1.50
C SER A 233 1.04 9.98 2.41
N ALA A 234 1.20 9.85 3.73
CA ALA A 234 0.79 10.87 4.68
C ALA A 234 1.59 12.19 4.56
N LEU A 235 2.82 12.13 4.05
CA LEU A 235 3.69 13.30 3.86
C LEU A 235 3.56 13.94 2.46
N ASP A 236 2.78 13.33 1.56
CA ASP A 236 2.57 13.83 0.20
C ASP A 236 1.44 14.85 0.17
N GLU A 237 1.51 15.78 -0.78
CA GLU A 237 0.42 16.72 -1.01
C GLU A 237 -0.77 16.02 -1.66
N LYS A 238 -1.95 16.32 -1.13
CA LYS A 238 -3.23 15.79 -1.64
C LYS A 238 -4.29 16.86 -1.59
N TYR A 239 -5.15 16.84 -2.58
CA TYR A 239 -6.32 17.71 -2.68
C TYR A 239 -7.57 16.86 -2.86
N LEU A 240 -8.64 17.26 -2.20
CA LEU A 240 -9.98 16.73 -2.43
C LEU A 240 -10.84 17.85 -3.02
N MET A 241 -11.55 17.53 -4.08
CA MET A 241 -12.34 18.49 -4.82
C MET A 241 -13.75 17.97 -5.03
N ILE A 242 -14.72 18.88 -5.00
CA ILE A 242 -16.06 18.65 -5.53
C ILE A 242 -16.17 19.44 -6.82
N LEU A 243 -16.41 18.71 -7.90
CA LEU A 243 -16.53 19.23 -9.26
C LEU A 243 -17.97 19.03 -9.72
N GLU A 244 -18.47 19.94 -10.55
CA GLU A 244 -19.80 19.81 -11.16
C GLU A 244 -19.85 18.57 -12.05
N GLY A 245 -20.91 17.81 -11.88
CA GLY A 245 -21.18 16.58 -12.62
C GLY A 245 -21.96 16.80 -13.90
N PRO A 246 -22.71 15.78 -14.37
CA PRO A 246 -23.46 15.84 -15.62
C PRO A 246 -24.53 16.93 -15.66
N THR A 247 -25.06 17.37 -14.52
CA THR A 247 -26.07 18.43 -14.42
C THR A 247 -25.64 19.47 -13.37
N ALA A 248 -26.37 20.58 -13.32
CA ALA A 248 -26.17 21.60 -12.27
C ALA A 248 -26.68 21.15 -10.88
N ALA A 249 -27.32 19.99 -10.77
CA ALA A 249 -27.84 19.46 -9.51
C ALA A 249 -26.66 18.99 -8.61
N PRO A 250 -26.65 19.42 -7.33
CA PRO A 250 -25.51 19.02 -6.43
C PRO A 250 -25.48 17.53 -6.10
N GLY A 251 -26.52 16.77 -6.46
CA GLY A 251 -26.61 15.34 -6.18
C GLY A 251 -25.78 14.46 -7.12
N ASP A 252 -25.34 14.98 -8.27
CA ASP A 252 -24.53 14.24 -9.25
C ASP A 252 -23.11 14.80 -9.41
N ASP A 253 -22.70 15.69 -8.50
CA ASP A 253 -21.34 16.22 -8.43
C ASP A 253 -20.30 15.10 -8.28
N LEU A 254 -19.12 15.34 -8.84
CA LEU A 254 -18.00 14.42 -8.73
C LEU A 254 -17.14 14.76 -7.50
N VAL A 255 -16.69 13.73 -6.80
CA VAL A 255 -15.61 13.85 -5.84
C VAL A 255 -14.33 13.39 -6.54
N VAL A 256 -13.33 14.26 -6.60
CA VAL A 256 -12.05 13.98 -7.26
C VAL A 256 -10.93 14.21 -6.27
N GLU A 257 -10.03 13.24 -6.17
CA GLU A 257 -8.78 13.33 -5.42
C GLU A 257 -7.62 13.63 -6.36
N ALA A 258 -6.70 14.49 -5.93
CA ALA A 258 -5.39 14.67 -6.55
C ALA A 258 -4.31 14.26 -5.53
N LYS A 259 -3.53 13.23 -5.84
CA LYS A 259 -2.42 12.72 -5.01
C LYS A 259 -1.09 13.04 -5.68
N GLN A 260 -0.14 13.63 -4.94
CA GLN A 260 1.22 13.84 -5.43
C GLN A 260 1.86 12.50 -5.79
N ILE A 261 2.46 12.42 -6.98
CA ILE A 261 3.21 11.26 -7.44
C ILE A 261 4.64 11.37 -6.95
N ARG A 262 5.11 10.39 -6.20
CA ARG A 262 6.47 10.32 -5.67
C ARG A 262 7.48 9.93 -6.74
N ASP A 263 8.71 10.40 -6.58
CA ASP A 263 9.85 9.84 -7.29
C ASP A 263 10.24 8.49 -6.67
N LEU A 264 10.34 7.46 -7.50
CA LEU A 264 10.76 6.11 -7.10
C LEU A 264 12.24 5.84 -7.42
N ALA A 265 13.02 6.87 -7.74
CA ALA A 265 14.44 6.73 -8.03
C ALA A 265 15.22 6.10 -6.86
N GLY A 266 16.32 5.41 -7.20
CA GLY A 266 17.24 4.84 -6.22
C GLY A 266 17.01 3.36 -5.86
N ASN A 267 15.90 2.73 -6.29
CA ASN A 267 15.71 1.29 -6.12
C ASN A 267 16.07 0.53 -7.41
N PRO A 268 17.17 -0.27 -7.44
CA PRO A 268 17.63 -0.93 -8.66
C PRO A 268 16.70 -2.04 -9.19
N CYS A 269 15.71 -2.46 -8.40
CA CYS A 269 14.67 -3.41 -8.83
C CYS A 269 13.45 -2.72 -9.44
N ILE A 270 13.43 -1.40 -9.49
CA ILE A 270 12.32 -0.59 -10.03
C ILE A 270 12.83 0.20 -11.23
N ARG A 271 12.06 0.23 -12.30
CA ARG A 271 12.36 1.06 -13.47
C ARG A 271 11.88 2.49 -13.23
N THR A 272 12.77 3.45 -13.48
CA THR A 272 12.50 4.88 -13.30
C THR A 272 12.25 5.62 -14.63
N ASP A 273 12.44 4.95 -15.75
CA ASP A 273 12.23 5.48 -17.11
C ASP A 273 10.74 5.56 -17.53
N VAL A 274 9.83 5.09 -16.69
CA VAL A 274 8.39 5.05 -17.00
C VAL A 274 7.65 6.37 -16.72
N GLY A 275 8.28 7.32 -16.02
CA GLY A 275 7.72 8.64 -15.73
C GLY A 275 6.48 8.63 -14.81
N ALA A 276 5.81 9.78 -14.72
CA ALA A 276 4.63 9.94 -13.85
C ALA A 276 3.40 9.18 -14.37
N SER A 277 3.29 8.90 -15.66
CA SER A 277 2.18 8.13 -16.26
C SER A 277 2.09 6.69 -15.76
N ARG A 278 3.12 6.19 -15.06
CA ARG A 278 3.16 4.85 -14.45
C ARG A 278 1.93 4.52 -13.60
N VAL A 279 1.34 5.51 -12.93
CA VAL A 279 0.14 5.32 -12.09
C VAL A 279 -1.10 4.99 -12.91
N LEU A 280 -1.24 5.58 -14.12
CA LEU A 280 -2.32 5.25 -15.05
C LEU A 280 -2.17 3.85 -15.63
N ASP A 281 -0.92 3.46 -15.95
CA ASP A 281 -0.63 2.10 -16.37
C ASP A 281 -0.91 1.09 -15.26
N GLY A 282 -0.53 1.40 -14.01
CA GLY A 282 -0.84 0.59 -12.84
C GLY A 282 -2.33 0.36 -12.68
N GLN A 283 -3.13 1.43 -12.68
CA GLN A 283 -4.58 1.34 -12.61
C GLN A 283 -5.15 0.48 -13.75
N ARG A 284 -4.76 0.75 -14.99
CA ARG A 284 -5.30 0.06 -16.18
C ARG A 284 -4.91 -1.43 -16.24
N LEU A 285 -3.72 -1.78 -15.78
CA LEU A 285 -3.17 -3.13 -15.89
C LEU A 285 -3.48 -4.01 -14.67
N ILE A 286 -3.59 -3.41 -13.48
CA ILE A 286 -3.73 -4.14 -12.21
C ILE A 286 -5.16 -4.10 -11.68
N ALA A 287 -5.84 -2.95 -11.73
CA ALA A 287 -7.18 -2.80 -11.18
C ALA A 287 -8.18 -3.76 -11.82
N TYR A 288 -9.09 -4.33 -11.02
CA TYR A 288 -10.26 -5.03 -11.56
C TYR A 288 -11.29 -4.06 -12.11
N GLU A 289 -11.37 -2.88 -11.51
CA GLU A 289 -12.25 -1.80 -11.93
C GLU A 289 -11.44 -0.50 -11.96
N PRO A 290 -11.09 0.00 -13.15
CA PRO A 290 -10.41 1.28 -13.27
C PRO A 290 -11.37 2.43 -12.97
N PHE A 291 -10.82 3.55 -12.47
CA PHE A 291 -11.60 4.79 -12.26
C PHE A 291 -12.19 5.30 -13.57
N ALA A 292 -13.37 5.89 -13.48
CA ALA A 292 -14.05 6.42 -14.67
C ALA A 292 -13.32 7.65 -15.24
N TYR A 293 -12.76 8.47 -14.37
CA TYR A 293 -11.98 9.65 -14.72
C TYR A 293 -10.63 9.58 -14.03
N ALA A 294 -9.54 9.47 -14.79
CA ALA A 294 -8.20 9.50 -14.24
C ALA A 294 -7.22 10.16 -15.21
N ALA A 295 -6.33 10.98 -14.68
CA ALA A 295 -5.26 11.61 -15.44
C ALA A 295 -4.05 11.91 -14.54
N VAL A 296 -2.90 12.15 -15.16
CA VAL A 296 -1.74 12.75 -14.52
C VAL A 296 -1.62 14.19 -14.98
N VAL A 297 -1.54 15.08 -14.01
CA VAL A 297 -1.43 16.53 -14.25
C VAL A 297 -0.20 17.11 -13.54
N ALA A 298 0.32 18.23 -14.05
CA ALA A 298 1.33 19.01 -13.36
C ALA A 298 0.68 20.18 -12.62
N HIS A 299 1.11 20.43 -11.38
CA HIS A 299 0.71 21.57 -10.58
C HIS A 299 1.85 21.94 -9.62
N GLY A 300 2.18 23.24 -9.50
CA GLY A 300 3.21 23.71 -8.57
C GLY A 300 4.60 23.07 -8.75
N GLY A 301 4.95 22.66 -9.97
CA GLY A 301 6.22 21.96 -10.26
C GLY A 301 6.25 20.48 -9.86
N LYS A 302 5.14 19.92 -9.46
CA LYS A 302 4.96 18.51 -9.09
C LYS A 302 3.96 17.82 -10.03
N TYR A 303 3.98 16.48 -10.05
CA TYR A 303 2.97 15.68 -10.74
C TYR A 303 1.97 15.14 -9.75
N PHE A 304 0.70 15.15 -10.16
CA PHE A 304 -0.42 14.61 -9.38
C PHE A 304 -1.20 13.59 -10.21
N TRP A 305 -1.57 12.50 -9.56
CA TRP A 305 -2.57 11.58 -10.06
C TRP A 305 -3.93 12.03 -9.60
N MET A 306 -4.79 12.41 -10.55
CA MET A 306 -6.18 12.77 -10.30
C MET A 306 -7.08 11.62 -10.69
N HIS A 307 -8.04 11.31 -9.82
CA HIS A 307 -9.08 10.32 -10.10
C HIS A 307 -10.37 10.61 -9.34
N ASP A 308 -11.49 10.13 -9.87
CA ASP A 308 -12.78 10.20 -9.18
C ASP A 308 -12.86 9.19 -8.02
N TRP A 309 -13.70 9.49 -7.04
CA TRP A 309 -14.04 8.58 -5.95
C TRP A 309 -15.27 7.73 -6.30
N THR A 310 -15.20 6.46 -5.92
CA THR A 310 -16.33 5.53 -5.99
C THR A 310 -17.21 5.68 -4.74
N ASP A 311 -18.53 5.74 -4.90
CA ASP A 311 -19.46 5.94 -3.78
C ASP A 311 -19.45 4.79 -2.77
N ASP A 312 -19.53 3.58 -3.26
CA ASP A 312 -19.44 2.36 -2.46
C ASP A 312 -18.03 1.77 -2.55
N TYR A 313 -17.17 2.21 -1.65
CA TYR A 313 -15.79 1.76 -1.53
C TYR A 313 -15.47 1.37 -0.09
N GLN A 314 -14.92 0.18 0.12
CA GLN A 314 -14.52 -0.30 1.43
C GLN A 314 -13.19 -1.04 1.35
N GLU A 315 -12.19 -0.56 2.08
CA GLU A 315 -10.93 -1.28 2.30
C GLU A 315 -11.11 -2.42 3.31
N ALA A 316 -10.35 -3.50 3.12
CA ALA A 316 -10.35 -4.65 4.02
C ALA A 316 -9.45 -4.38 5.23
N SER A 317 -9.94 -3.56 6.17
CA SER A 317 -9.26 -3.36 7.46
C SER A 317 -8.96 -4.70 8.15
N ILE A 318 -7.72 -4.86 8.59
CA ILE A 318 -7.28 -6.05 9.36
C ILE A 318 -8.12 -6.18 10.63
N ASP A 319 -8.39 -5.08 11.30
CA ASP A 319 -9.12 -5.08 12.58
C ASP A 319 -10.58 -5.51 12.41
N SER A 320 -11.33 -4.88 11.51
CA SER A 320 -12.79 -5.00 11.42
C SER A 320 -13.30 -5.91 10.31
N ALA A 321 -12.65 -5.89 9.12
CA ALA A 321 -13.12 -6.65 7.96
C ALA A 321 -12.61 -8.10 7.93
N ILE A 322 -11.36 -8.33 8.36
CA ILE A 322 -10.75 -9.66 8.45
C ILE A 322 -11.16 -10.33 9.77
N ARG A 323 -12.20 -11.15 9.74
CA ARG A 323 -12.83 -11.73 10.95
C ARG A 323 -12.36 -13.15 11.28
N SER A 324 -11.74 -13.84 10.32
CA SER A 324 -11.31 -15.23 10.47
C SER A 324 -10.06 -15.53 9.63
N PRO A 325 -9.29 -16.59 10.00
CA PRO A 325 -8.21 -17.09 9.14
C PRO A 325 -8.68 -17.45 7.72
N LYS A 326 -9.94 -17.85 7.55
CA LYS A 326 -10.52 -18.13 6.23
C LYS A 326 -10.61 -16.86 5.38
N ASP A 327 -11.01 -15.73 5.97
CA ASP A 327 -11.08 -14.46 5.26
C ASP A 327 -9.70 -14.06 4.71
N LEU A 328 -8.67 -14.14 5.55
CA LEU A 328 -7.31 -13.77 5.15
C LEU A 328 -6.76 -14.70 4.06
N ARG A 329 -7.05 -16.02 4.13
CA ARG A 329 -6.69 -16.96 3.05
C ARG A 329 -7.36 -16.63 1.73
N GLN A 330 -8.66 -16.29 1.77
CA GLN A 330 -9.39 -15.94 0.55
C GLN A 330 -8.88 -14.64 -0.09
N VAL A 331 -8.60 -13.62 0.71
CA VAL A 331 -7.97 -12.38 0.25
C VAL A 331 -6.57 -12.67 -0.32
N ALA A 332 -5.77 -13.46 0.38
CA ALA A 332 -4.44 -13.83 -0.06
C ALA A 332 -4.45 -14.50 -1.45
N TYR A 333 -5.33 -15.49 -1.65
CA TYR A 333 -5.47 -16.16 -2.93
C TYR A 333 -5.94 -15.21 -4.04
N ASP A 334 -6.96 -14.40 -3.76
CA ASP A 334 -7.56 -13.46 -4.73
C ASP A 334 -6.53 -12.41 -5.20
N VAL A 335 -5.76 -11.84 -4.27
CA VAL A 335 -4.65 -10.93 -4.60
C VAL A 335 -3.53 -11.64 -5.38
N GLY A 336 -3.21 -12.87 -5.01
CA GLY A 336 -2.27 -13.69 -5.77
C GLY A 336 -2.70 -13.84 -7.23
N VAL A 337 -3.97 -14.15 -7.47
CA VAL A 337 -4.52 -14.25 -8.83
C VAL A 337 -4.52 -12.89 -9.53
N GLN A 338 -4.88 -11.81 -8.85
CA GLN A 338 -4.84 -10.46 -9.43
C GLN A 338 -3.43 -10.11 -9.92
N MET A 339 -2.42 -10.27 -9.07
CA MET A 339 -1.03 -9.99 -9.43
C MET A 339 -0.51 -10.92 -10.54
N GLY A 340 -0.80 -12.21 -10.45
CA GLY A 340 -0.38 -13.17 -11.46
C GLY A 340 -0.96 -12.90 -12.85
N ARG A 341 -2.13 -12.26 -12.93
CA ARG A 341 -2.74 -11.78 -14.17
C ARG A 341 -2.18 -10.43 -14.63
N ALA A 342 -1.87 -9.54 -13.69
CA ALA A 342 -1.48 -8.17 -13.97
C ALA A 342 0.00 -8.03 -14.32
N HIS A 343 0.88 -8.71 -13.59
CA HIS A 343 2.31 -8.62 -13.75
C HIS A 343 2.77 -8.84 -15.19
N PRO A 344 2.31 -9.90 -15.89
CA PRO A 344 2.79 -10.18 -17.26
C PRO A 344 1.98 -9.51 -18.36
N LYS A 345 1.11 -8.54 -18.07
CA LYS A 345 0.38 -7.83 -19.13
C LYS A 345 1.30 -6.90 -19.91
N ARG A 346 1.05 -6.81 -21.21
CA ARG A 346 1.62 -5.80 -22.10
C ARG A 346 1.01 -4.42 -21.84
N PRO A 347 1.64 -3.34 -22.32
CA PRO A 347 1.07 -2.01 -22.22
C PRO A 347 -0.34 -1.84 -22.79
N ASP A 348 -0.76 -2.65 -23.75
CA ASP A 348 -2.12 -2.66 -24.31
C ASP A 348 -3.15 -3.43 -23.46
N GLY A 349 -2.70 -4.03 -22.34
CA GLY A 349 -3.53 -4.84 -21.45
C GLY A 349 -3.65 -6.31 -21.86
N SER A 350 -3.13 -6.70 -23.03
CA SER A 350 -3.13 -8.10 -23.49
C SER A 350 -2.14 -8.96 -22.68
N PRO A 351 -2.39 -10.26 -22.52
CA PRO A 351 -1.45 -11.17 -21.87
C PRO A 351 -0.15 -11.33 -22.66
N ASP A 352 1.00 -11.24 -22.00
CA ASP A 352 2.30 -11.63 -22.56
C ASP A 352 2.65 -13.06 -22.16
N ARG A 353 2.39 -14.00 -23.04
CA ARG A 353 2.63 -15.44 -22.78
C ARG A 353 4.10 -15.79 -22.53
N ALA A 354 5.04 -15.03 -23.11
CA ALA A 354 6.47 -15.24 -22.85
C ALA A 354 6.83 -14.77 -21.45
N LEU A 355 6.32 -13.61 -21.06
CA LEU A 355 6.53 -13.05 -19.72
C LEU A 355 5.81 -13.87 -18.63
N GLU A 356 4.62 -14.43 -18.91
CA GLU A 356 3.94 -15.38 -18.00
C GLU A 356 4.83 -16.60 -17.71
N ARG A 357 5.37 -17.23 -18.74
CA ARG A 357 6.28 -18.38 -18.58
C ARG A 357 7.57 -18.01 -17.84
N ALA A 358 8.17 -16.87 -18.16
CA ALA A 358 9.36 -16.37 -17.49
C ALA A 358 9.09 -16.08 -16.00
N SER A 359 7.94 -15.47 -15.68
CA SER A 359 7.52 -15.19 -14.30
C SER A 359 7.26 -16.47 -13.51
N LEU A 360 6.64 -17.47 -14.12
CA LEU A 360 6.42 -18.78 -13.49
C LEU A 360 7.74 -19.51 -13.23
N ALA A 361 8.66 -19.49 -14.17
CA ALA A 361 10.00 -20.08 -14.00
C ALA A 361 10.79 -19.36 -12.88
N ALA A 362 10.73 -18.03 -12.85
CA ALA A 362 11.33 -17.23 -11.79
C ALA A 362 10.73 -17.54 -10.41
N LEU A 363 9.39 -17.65 -10.31
CA LEU A 363 8.73 -18.05 -9.07
C LEU A 363 9.20 -19.42 -8.60
N ASN A 364 9.24 -20.42 -9.46
CA ASN A 364 9.64 -21.78 -9.10
C ASN A 364 11.06 -21.86 -8.51
N THR A 365 11.96 -20.97 -8.93
CA THR A 365 13.34 -20.91 -8.42
C THR A 365 13.50 -20.02 -7.19
N THR A 366 12.60 -19.06 -6.97
CA THR A 366 12.75 -18.03 -5.92
C THR A 366 11.74 -18.15 -4.79
N GLU A 367 10.71 -18.99 -4.90
CA GLU A 367 9.61 -19.07 -3.93
C GLU A 367 10.08 -19.29 -2.49
N GLY A 368 11.02 -20.21 -2.27
CA GLY A 368 11.59 -20.44 -0.95
C GLY A 368 12.27 -19.20 -0.36
N ARG A 369 12.93 -18.42 -1.22
CA ARG A 369 13.57 -17.15 -0.82
C ARG A 369 12.54 -16.04 -0.59
N VAL A 370 11.48 -15.96 -1.38
CA VAL A 370 10.36 -15.03 -1.13
C VAL A 370 9.80 -15.26 0.25
N ARG A 371 9.53 -16.52 0.63
CA ARG A 371 9.06 -16.88 1.99
C ARG A 371 10.05 -16.48 3.10
N ALA A 372 11.34 -16.72 2.88
CA ALA A 372 12.38 -16.39 3.84
C ALA A 372 12.53 -14.87 4.00
N ALA A 373 12.62 -14.13 2.88
CA ALA A 373 12.73 -12.68 2.85
C ALA A 373 11.51 -12.01 3.50
N SER A 374 10.29 -12.51 3.24
CA SER A 374 9.07 -11.98 3.84
C SER A 374 9.08 -12.13 5.36
N ARG A 375 9.51 -13.28 5.89
CA ARG A 375 9.63 -13.50 7.34
C ARG A 375 10.70 -12.60 7.96
N GLU A 376 11.86 -12.49 7.31
CA GLU A 376 12.96 -11.62 7.76
C GLU A 376 12.51 -10.18 7.84
N LEU A 377 11.93 -9.65 6.73
CA LEU A 377 11.52 -8.25 6.67
C LEU A 377 10.33 -7.95 7.57
N ALA A 378 9.36 -8.86 7.73
CA ALA A 378 8.29 -8.69 8.70
C ALA A 378 8.81 -8.58 10.14
N ALA A 379 9.78 -9.42 10.53
CA ALA A 379 10.41 -9.35 11.85
C ALA A 379 11.20 -8.04 12.04
N ARG A 380 11.86 -7.55 10.99
CA ARG A 380 12.58 -6.26 11.03
C ARG A 380 11.62 -5.07 11.14
N VAL A 381 10.47 -5.12 10.47
CA VAL A 381 9.40 -4.12 10.63
C VAL A 381 8.90 -4.10 12.08
N GLU A 382 8.62 -5.26 12.67
CA GLU A 382 8.19 -5.34 14.07
C GLU A 382 9.23 -4.76 15.05
N ALA A 383 10.50 -5.05 14.83
CA ALA A 383 11.59 -4.51 15.65
C ALA A 383 11.71 -2.98 15.50
N ALA A 384 11.65 -2.46 14.26
CA ALA A 384 11.69 -1.03 13.99
C ALA A 384 10.46 -0.30 14.56
N TRP A 385 9.27 -0.89 14.42
CA TRP A 385 8.05 -0.38 15.03
C TRP A 385 8.12 -0.33 16.55
N ALA A 386 8.63 -1.37 17.21
CA ALA A 386 8.77 -1.39 18.67
C ALA A 386 9.69 -0.25 19.16
N ALA A 387 10.82 -0.04 18.48
CA ALA A 387 11.74 1.07 18.77
C ALA A 387 11.08 2.45 18.54
N PHE A 388 10.37 2.61 17.41
CA PHE A 388 9.62 3.83 17.12
C PHE A 388 8.58 4.16 18.19
N ARG A 389 7.79 3.17 18.60
CA ARG A 389 6.76 3.32 19.64
C ARG A 389 7.34 3.72 20.99
N GLU A 390 8.48 3.12 21.37
CA GLU A 390 9.17 3.45 22.61
C GLU A 390 9.69 4.90 22.58
N ALA A 391 10.36 5.30 21.50
CA ALA A 391 10.87 6.65 21.32
C ALA A 391 9.76 7.71 21.28
N ALA A 392 8.64 7.44 20.60
CA ALA A 392 7.48 8.33 20.56
C ALA A 392 6.83 8.51 21.94
N ALA A 393 6.82 7.46 22.79
CA ALA A 393 6.27 7.54 24.15
C ALA A 393 7.16 8.40 25.08
N VAL A 394 8.49 8.38 24.90
CA VAL A 394 9.43 9.24 25.66
C VAL A 394 9.25 10.70 25.28
N GLY A 395 9.21 11.00 23.97
CA GLY A 395 9.02 12.38 23.48
C GLY A 395 7.72 13.03 24.00
N ASN A 396 6.63 12.27 24.10
CA ASN A 396 5.35 12.77 24.63
C ASN A 396 5.42 13.09 26.14
N LYS A 397 6.21 12.36 26.94
CA LYS A 397 6.40 12.65 28.36
C LYS A 397 7.20 13.92 28.58
N GLU A 398 8.30 14.10 27.83
CA GLU A 398 9.13 15.30 27.92
C GLU A 398 8.41 16.58 27.46
N ALA A 399 7.45 16.47 26.54
CA ALA A 399 6.60 17.58 26.11
C ALA A 399 5.58 17.96 27.20
N GLY A 400 4.94 16.97 27.87
CA GLY A 400 3.98 17.19 28.95
C GLY A 400 4.61 17.72 30.24
N ASP A 401 5.88 17.44 30.51
CA ASP A 401 6.61 17.96 31.67
C ASP A 401 7.10 19.43 31.50
N ARG A 402 6.93 20.00 30.31
CA ARG A 402 7.32 21.39 29.98
C ARG A 402 6.15 22.37 29.89
N GLU A 403 4.92 21.89 29.97
CA GLU A 403 3.68 22.67 30.09
C GLU A 403 3.24 22.77 31.57
#